data_2e8f914d3407a423f1aec15bedf41fe7
#
_entry.id   2e8f914d3407a423f1aec15bedf41fe7
#
_cell.length_a   1.000
_cell.length_b   1.000
_cell.length_c   1.000
_cell.angle_alpha   90.00
_cell.angle_beta   90.00
_cell.angle_gamma   90.00
#
_symmetry.space_group_name_H-M   'P 1'
#
loop_
_entity.id
_entity.type
_entity.pdbx_description
1 polymer ?
#
loop_
_entity_poly.entity_id
_entity_poly.type
_entity_poly.pdbx_seq_one_letter_code
_entity_poly.pdbx_strand_id
1 'polypeptide(L)'
;MTTDRWITFDCFGTLIDWHAGYRALLTPIAGGRTEELIHAYHALERTLETERPHRLYRDVLTTGLEQAARQIGLAFPPADADVIARGWGELPLYDDVPRALASLRAGGFKIGILTNCDDDLFAHTLERFPRPHPDLVVTAQQVGSYKPDLGHFRQFERMTGVAHGNWVHAACSWFHDIEPARRMGIARVWVDRDRTGDDPAAASHVLPDVQDLAAVAAALAP
;
A
#
# COMPACT_ATOMS: atom_id res chain seq x y z
N MET A 1 13.26 -3.77 -24.81
CA MET A 1 12.81 -2.92 -23.69
C MET A 1 11.66 -2.10 -24.21
N THR A 2 10.56 -2.00 -23.48
CA THR A 2 9.42 -1.18 -23.88
C THR A 2 9.76 0.30 -23.69
N THR A 3 9.17 1.16 -24.51
CA THR A 3 9.26 2.62 -24.36
C THR A 3 8.18 3.15 -23.40
N ASP A 4 7.36 2.24 -22.84
CA ASP A 4 6.31 2.60 -21.89
C ASP A 4 6.89 3.21 -20.64
N ARG A 5 6.30 4.32 -20.20
CA ARG A 5 6.57 4.91 -18.90
C ARG A 5 5.60 4.36 -17.87
N TRP A 6 6.14 3.91 -16.75
CA TRP A 6 5.35 3.33 -15.69
C TRP A 6 5.49 4.11 -14.39
N ILE A 7 4.38 4.31 -13.72
CA ILE A 7 4.38 4.63 -12.31
C ILE A 7 3.73 3.49 -11.54
N THR A 8 4.42 3.00 -10.52
CA THR A 8 3.87 2.02 -9.59
C THR A 8 3.61 2.66 -8.25
N PHE A 9 2.60 2.17 -7.58
CA PHE A 9 2.21 2.63 -6.26
C PHE A 9 2.22 1.47 -5.26
N ASP A 10 2.59 1.77 -4.03
CA ASP A 10 1.96 1.11 -2.89
C ASP A 10 0.48 1.51 -2.82
N CYS A 11 -0.34 0.70 -2.15
CA CYS A 11 -1.79 0.94 -2.12
C CYS A 11 -2.26 1.55 -0.80
N PHE A 12 -2.11 0.81 0.31
CA PHE A 12 -2.71 1.15 1.60
C PHE A 12 -1.81 2.12 2.38
N GLY A 13 -2.35 3.30 2.69
CA GLY A 13 -1.62 4.45 3.24
C GLY A 13 -1.11 5.41 2.15
N THR A 14 -1.01 4.94 0.90
CA THR A 14 -0.60 5.78 -0.24
C THR A 14 -1.81 6.28 -1.04
N LEU A 15 -2.67 5.36 -1.47
CA LEU A 15 -3.87 5.61 -2.27
C LEU A 15 -5.17 5.39 -1.47
N ILE A 16 -5.16 4.42 -0.57
CA ILE A 16 -6.27 4.04 0.32
C ILE A 16 -5.96 4.54 1.73
N ASP A 17 -6.89 5.28 2.33
CA ASP A 17 -6.86 5.68 3.74
C ASP A 17 -7.30 4.52 4.62
N TRP A 18 -6.35 3.58 4.88
CA TRP A 18 -6.61 2.42 5.72
C TRP A 18 -6.96 2.81 7.15
N HIS A 19 -6.38 3.91 7.68
CA HIS A 19 -6.61 4.33 9.05
C HIS A 19 -8.05 4.81 9.27
N ALA A 20 -8.58 5.65 8.35
CA ALA A 20 -9.98 6.05 8.38
C ALA A 20 -10.90 4.84 8.23
N GLY A 21 -10.56 3.90 7.34
CA GLY A 21 -11.32 2.67 7.13
C GLY A 21 -11.35 1.77 8.38
N TYR A 22 -10.18 1.50 8.99
CA TYR A 22 -10.10 0.71 10.23
C TYR A 22 -10.86 1.36 11.37
N ARG A 23 -10.76 2.69 11.52
CA ARG A 23 -11.55 3.44 12.51
C ARG A 23 -13.04 3.21 12.31
N ALA A 24 -13.53 3.29 11.08
CA ALA A 24 -14.95 3.08 10.78
C ALA A 24 -15.39 1.64 11.10
N LEU A 25 -14.60 0.63 10.77
CA LEU A 25 -14.90 -0.78 11.00
C LEU A 25 -14.80 -1.18 12.47
N LEU A 26 -13.86 -0.62 13.22
CA LEU A 26 -13.56 -1.04 14.60
C LEU A 26 -14.32 -0.23 15.66
N THR A 27 -14.76 0.99 15.37
CA THR A 27 -15.50 1.83 16.35
C THR A 27 -16.77 1.16 16.89
N PRO A 28 -17.59 0.44 16.10
CA PRO A 28 -18.74 -0.27 16.62
C PRO A 28 -18.41 -1.34 17.66
N ILE A 29 -17.19 -1.87 17.64
CA ILE A 29 -16.73 -2.98 18.49
C ILE A 29 -15.91 -2.46 19.67
N ALA A 30 -14.93 -1.57 19.41
CA ALA A 30 -13.97 -1.10 20.40
C ALA A 30 -14.39 0.22 21.08
N GLY A 31 -15.36 0.94 20.53
CA GLY A 31 -15.86 2.21 21.09
C GLY A 31 -14.73 3.23 21.27
N GLY A 32 -14.61 3.79 22.46
CA GLY A 32 -13.58 4.77 22.80
C GLY A 32 -12.13 4.24 22.80
N ARG A 33 -11.95 2.92 22.62
CA ARG A 33 -10.61 2.27 22.56
C ARG A 33 -10.16 1.93 21.13
N THR A 34 -10.85 2.44 20.12
CA THR A 34 -10.57 2.13 18.71
C THR A 34 -9.12 2.48 18.32
N GLU A 35 -8.64 3.67 18.66
CA GLU A 35 -7.28 4.09 18.32
C GLU A 35 -6.21 3.24 19.03
N GLU A 36 -6.45 2.87 20.29
CA GLU A 36 -5.58 1.99 21.03
C GLU A 36 -5.47 0.60 20.37
N LEU A 37 -6.61 0.07 19.89
CA LEU A 37 -6.64 -1.20 19.17
C LEU A 37 -5.92 -1.14 17.83
N ILE A 38 -6.14 -0.08 17.03
CA ILE A 38 -5.45 0.14 15.76
C ILE A 38 -3.95 0.23 15.97
N HIS A 39 -3.52 1.00 16.96
CA HIS A 39 -2.09 1.14 17.27
C HIS A 39 -1.45 -0.17 17.72
N ALA A 40 -2.11 -0.93 18.58
CA ALA A 40 -1.63 -2.25 19.02
C ALA A 40 -1.55 -3.25 17.85
N TYR A 41 -2.55 -3.25 16.95
CA TYR A 41 -2.55 -4.07 15.74
C TYR A 41 -1.35 -3.72 14.84
N HIS A 42 -1.16 -2.45 14.51
CA HIS A 42 -0.09 -2.00 13.61
C HIS A 42 1.32 -2.33 14.15
N ALA A 43 1.50 -2.32 15.47
CA ALA A 43 2.76 -2.74 16.10
C ALA A 43 3.08 -4.24 15.89
N LEU A 44 2.06 -5.09 15.72
CA LEU A 44 2.19 -6.54 15.52
C LEU A 44 2.34 -6.92 14.03
N GLU A 45 1.78 -6.15 13.14
CA GLU A 45 1.64 -6.46 11.72
C GLU A 45 2.97 -6.85 11.07
N ARG A 46 4.02 -6.04 11.25
CA ARG A 46 5.36 -6.33 10.70
C ARG A 46 5.91 -7.68 11.15
N THR A 47 5.66 -8.07 12.38
CA THR A 47 6.12 -9.37 12.91
C THR A 47 5.38 -10.50 12.22
N LEU A 48 4.06 -10.38 12.07
CA LEU A 48 3.22 -11.39 11.42
C LEU A 48 3.56 -11.55 9.94
N GLU A 49 3.86 -10.47 9.23
CA GLU A 49 4.30 -10.49 7.83
C GLU A 49 5.65 -11.18 7.62
N THR A 50 6.53 -11.16 8.63
CA THR A 50 7.86 -11.80 8.54
C THR A 50 7.84 -13.28 8.88
N GLU A 51 6.74 -13.82 9.43
CA GLU A 51 6.62 -15.24 9.74
C GLU A 51 6.73 -16.13 8.48
N ARG A 52 7.24 -17.35 8.67
CA ARG A 52 7.37 -18.34 7.60
C ARG A 52 6.70 -19.64 8.02
N PRO A 53 6.01 -20.35 7.09
CA PRO A 53 5.80 -19.99 5.68
C PRO A 53 4.96 -18.73 5.51
N HIS A 54 4.97 -18.12 4.30
CA HIS A 54 4.14 -16.97 3.95
C HIS A 54 2.67 -17.26 4.28
N ARG A 55 2.03 -16.34 4.99
CA ARG A 55 0.59 -16.36 5.31
C ARG A 55 -0.16 -15.44 4.35
N LEU A 56 -1.42 -15.71 4.12
CA LEU A 56 -2.30 -14.75 3.46
C LEU A 56 -2.51 -13.52 4.36
N TYR A 57 -2.65 -12.36 3.75
CA TYR A 57 -2.79 -11.11 4.50
C TYR A 57 -4.09 -11.08 5.34
N ARG A 58 -5.17 -11.72 4.87
CA ARG A 58 -6.39 -11.90 5.67
C ARG A 58 -6.15 -12.63 6.99
N ASP A 59 -5.23 -13.61 7.00
CA ASP A 59 -4.86 -14.32 8.22
C ASP A 59 -4.00 -13.45 9.14
N VAL A 60 -3.15 -12.58 8.56
CA VAL A 60 -2.40 -11.56 9.28
C VAL A 60 -3.35 -10.57 9.95
N LEU A 61 -4.34 -10.05 9.21
CA LEU A 61 -5.38 -9.15 9.73
C LEU A 61 -6.13 -9.77 10.91
N THR A 62 -6.65 -10.98 10.72
CA THR A 62 -7.45 -11.68 11.73
C THR A 62 -6.63 -11.99 12.98
N THR A 63 -5.47 -12.63 12.79
CA THR A 63 -4.58 -13.02 13.91
C THR A 63 -4.05 -11.78 14.65
N GLY A 64 -3.67 -10.75 13.90
CA GLY A 64 -3.14 -9.49 14.47
C GLY A 64 -4.20 -8.76 15.30
N LEU A 65 -5.43 -8.68 14.80
CA LEU A 65 -6.52 -8.03 15.52
C LEU A 65 -6.86 -8.74 16.83
N GLU A 66 -6.94 -10.09 16.81
CA GLU A 66 -7.13 -10.88 18.04
C GLU A 66 -6.01 -10.71 19.05
N GLN A 67 -4.75 -10.69 18.58
CA GLN A 67 -3.59 -10.50 19.45
C GLN A 67 -3.58 -9.08 20.03
N ALA A 68 -3.85 -8.07 19.23
CA ALA A 68 -3.92 -6.67 19.66
C ALA A 68 -5.00 -6.49 20.74
N ALA A 69 -6.20 -7.02 20.52
CA ALA A 69 -7.30 -6.96 21.49
C ALA A 69 -6.91 -7.61 22.82
N ARG A 70 -6.29 -8.80 22.78
CA ARG A 70 -5.77 -9.47 23.99
C ARG A 70 -4.69 -8.65 24.70
N GLN A 71 -3.76 -8.07 23.95
CA GLN A 71 -2.67 -7.28 24.48
C GLN A 71 -3.16 -6.06 25.28
N ILE A 72 -4.19 -5.38 24.78
CA ILE A 72 -4.78 -4.22 25.46
C ILE A 72 -5.88 -4.60 26.45
N GLY A 73 -6.20 -5.88 26.64
CA GLY A 73 -7.26 -6.35 27.54
C GLY A 73 -8.66 -5.91 27.08
N LEU A 74 -8.89 -5.80 25.79
CA LEU A 74 -10.20 -5.52 25.19
C LEU A 74 -10.98 -6.84 25.03
N ALA A 75 -12.21 -6.91 25.55
CA ALA A 75 -13.11 -7.99 25.26
C ALA A 75 -13.54 -7.90 23.78
N PHE A 76 -13.04 -8.82 22.97
CA PHE A 76 -13.24 -8.82 21.53
C PHE A 76 -13.98 -10.10 21.11
N PRO A 77 -15.18 -10.01 20.52
CA PRO A 77 -15.92 -11.20 20.11
C PRO A 77 -15.15 -11.98 19.03
N PRO A 78 -14.98 -13.30 19.16
CA PRO A 78 -14.29 -14.10 18.12
C PRO A 78 -14.94 -13.99 16.74
N ALA A 79 -16.25 -13.75 16.67
CA ALA A 79 -16.99 -13.56 15.43
C ALA A 79 -16.62 -12.27 14.67
N ASP A 80 -15.93 -11.34 15.34
CA ASP A 80 -15.51 -10.06 14.75
C ASP A 80 -14.01 -10.06 14.40
N ALA A 81 -13.30 -11.16 14.62
CA ALA A 81 -11.85 -11.22 14.38
C ALA A 81 -11.46 -10.92 12.93
N ASP A 82 -12.34 -11.23 11.96
CA ASP A 82 -12.15 -10.98 10.54
C ASP A 82 -12.83 -9.70 10.03
N VAL A 83 -13.31 -8.81 10.93
CA VAL A 83 -14.09 -7.61 10.56
C VAL A 83 -13.35 -6.72 9.55
N ILE A 84 -12.03 -6.56 9.69
CA ILE A 84 -11.23 -5.77 8.76
C ILE A 84 -11.21 -6.44 7.38
N ALA A 85 -10.97 -7.75 7.33
CA ALA A 85 -10.94 -8.49 6.06
C ALA A 85 -12.32 -8.47 5.36
N ARG A 86 -13.41 -8.62 6.10
CA ARG A 86 -14.78 -8.50 5.55
C ARG A 86 -15.11 -7.10 5.03
N GLY A 87 -14.67 -6.06 5.75
CA GLY A 87 -14.89 -4.66 5.38
C GLY A 87 -13.82 -4.09 4.44
N TRP A 88 -12.91 -4.91 3.93
CA TRP A 88 -11.75 -4.44 3.17
C TRP A 88 -12.11 -3.58 1.96
N GLY A 89 -13.15 -3.95 1.23
CA GLY A 89 -13.66 -3.19 0.10
C GLY A 89 -14.29 -1.84 0.45
N GLU A 90 -14.50 -1.54 1.74
CA GLU A 90 -15.08 -0.28 2.21
C GLU A 90 -14.04 0.78 2.54
N LEU A 91 -12.74 0.40 2.56
CA LEU A 91 -11.66 1.33 2.83
C LEU A 91 -11.65 2.46 1.78
N PRO A 92 -11.67 3.75 2.19
CA PRO A 92 -11.81 4.86 1.26
C PRO A 92 -10.51 5.18 0.52
N LEU A 93 -10.62 5.67 -0.72
CA LEU A 93 -9.53 6.38 -1.37
C LEU A 93 -9.29 7.73 -0.68
N TYR A 94 -8.03 8.20 -0.67
CA TYR A 94 -7.79 9.61 -0.39
C TYR A 94 -8.37 10.50 -1.49
N ASP A 95 -8.86 11.68 -1.13
CA ASP A 95 -9.57 12.60 -2.04
C ASP A 95 -8.71 13.09 -3.21
N ASP A 96 -7.38 13.13 -3.05
CA ASP A 96 -6.42 13.58 -4.05
C ASP A 96 -6.14 12.51 -5.14
N VAL A 97 -6.42 11.25 -4.87
CA VAL A 97 -6.04 10.10 -5.73
C VAL A 97 -6.73 10.10 -7.09
N PRO A 98 -8.06 10.29 -7.21
CA PRO A 98 -8.70 10.22 -8.52
C PRO A 98 -8.12 11.23 -9.53
N ARG A 99 -7.84 12.46 -9.08
CA ARG A 99 -7.26 13.51 -9.91
C ARG A 99 -5.80 13.20 -10.28
N ALA A 100 -5.03 12.71 -9.32
CA ALA A 100 -3.63 12.35 -9.55
C ALA A 100 -3.50 11.23 -10.60
N LEU A 101 -4.30 10.15 -10.49
CA LEU A 101 -4.30 9.06 -11.46
C LEU A 101 -4.70 9.53 -12.87
N ALA A 102 -5.71 10.39 -12.98
CA ALA A 102 -6.12 10.99 -14.25
C ALA A 102 -4.99 11.84 -14.87
N SER A 103 -4.30 12.65 -14.08
CA SER A 103 -3.18 13.49 -14.53
C SER A 103 -1.98 12.66 -15.00
N LEU A 104 -1.65 11.57 -14.29
CA LEU A 104 -0.60 10.64 -14.68
C LEU A 104 -0.90 9.97 -16.03
N ARG A 105 -2.13 9.50 -16.22
CA ARG A 105 -2.55 8.92 -17.50
C ARG A 105 -2.51 9.93 -18.63
N ALA A 106 -2.97 11.15 -18.40
CA ALA A 106 -2.88 12.24 -19.38
C ALA A 106 -1.41 12.56 -19.74
N GLY A 107 -0.49 12.37 -18.78
CA GLY A 107 0.96 12.44 -18.98
C GLY A 107 1.57 11.23 -19.68
N GLY A 108 0.78 10.22 -20.05
CA GLY A 108 1.22 9.03 -20.80
C GLY A 108 1.84 7.93 -19.93
N PHE A 109 1.61 7.96 -18.60
CA PHE A 109 2.04 6.88 -17.71
C PHE A 109 1.03 5.73 -17.69
N LYS A 110 1.54 4.51 -17.74
CA LYS A 110 0.84 3.30 -17.28
C LYS A 110 0.94 3.22 -15.76
N ILE A 111 -0.10 2.69 -15.13
CA ILE A 111 -0.23 2.63 -13.66
C ILE A 111 -0.17 1.19 -13.19
N GLY A 112 0.77 0.90 -12.29
CA GLY A 112 0.89 -0.37 -11.59
C GLY A 112 0.64 -0.23 -10.10
N ILE A 113 0.23 -1.32 -9.45
CA ILE A 113 0.09 -1.41 -7.99
C ILE A 113 0.98 -2.55 -7.48
N LEU A 114 1.79 -2.27 -6.46
CA LEU A 114 2.61 -3.24 -5.73
C LEU A 114 2.16 -3.26 -4.27
N THR A 115 1.40 -4.28 -3.85
CA THR A 115 0.69 -4.23 -2.58
C THR A 115 0.90 -5.46 -1.71
N ASN A 116 1.08 -5.25 -0.40
CA ASN A 116 1.13 -6.28 0.63
C ASN A 116 -0.29 -6.79 0.96
N CYS A 117 -1.00 -7.30 -0.04
CA CYS A 117 -2.41 -7.69 0.08
C CYS A 117 -2.65 -9.02 -0.65
N ASP A 118 -3.76 -9.69 -0.36
CA ASP A 118 -4.23 -10.86 -1.09
C ASP A 118 -4.97 -10.47 -2.36
N ASP A 119 -5.04 -11.37 -3.34
CA ASP A 119 -5.67 -11.13 -4.64
C ASP A 119 -7.15 -10.79 -4.51
N ASP A 120 -7.87 -11.52 -3.68
CA ASP A 120 -9.31 -11.33 -3.49
C ASP A 120 -9.62 -10.07 -2.65
N LEU A 121 -8.82 -9.77 -1.64
CA LEU A 121 -8.95 -8.51 -0.90
C LEU A 121 -8.71 -7.32 -1.84
N PHE A 122 -7.68 -7.41 -2.70
CA PHE A 122 -7.41 -6.35 -3.68
C PHE A 122 -8.52 -6.24 -4.74
N ALA A 123 -9.15 -7.34 -5.15
CA ALA A 123 -10.28 -7.30 -6.06
C ALA A 123 -11.43 -6.42 -5.54
N HIS A 124 -11.72 -6.47 -4.23
CA HIS A 124 -12.68 -5.57 -3.60
C HIS A 124 -12.19 -4.11 -3.57
N THR A 125 -10.91 -3.89 -3.31
CA THR A 125 -10.30 -2.54 -3.33
C THR A 125 -10.36 -1.94 -4.72
N LEU A 126 -10.18 -2.75 -5.78
CA LEU A 126 -10.17 -2.27 -7.17
C LEU A 126 -11.45 -1.56 -7.58
N GLU A 127 -12.60 -1.94 -7.01
CA GLU A 127 -13.89 -1.29 -7.26
C GLU A 127 -13.96 0.16 -6.74
N ARG A 128 -13.04 0.57 -5.88
CA ARG A 128 -12.92 1.96 -5.40
C ARG A 128 -12.16 2.85 -6.39
N PHE A 129 -11.34 2.26 -7.25
CA PHE A 129 -10.54 3.03 -8.18
C PHE A 129 -11.38 3.60 -9.33
N PRO A 130 -11.09 4.84 -9.79
CA PRO A 130 -11.69 5.37 -11.00
C PRO A 130 -11.30 4.54 -12.22
N ARG A 131 -12.16 4.51 -13.21
CA ARG A 131 -11.84 3.88 -14.49
C ARG A 131 -11.07 4.85 -15.41
N PRO A 132 -10.11 4.35 -16.22
CA PRO A 132 -9.67 2.95 -16.29
C PRO A 132 -8.90 2.51 -15.04
N HIS A 133 -9.09 1.27 -14.63
CA HIS A 133 -8.37 0.66 -13.51
C HIS A 133 -6.85 0.63 -13.76
N PRO A 134 -6.00 0.40 -12.73
CA PRO A 134 -4.57 0.17 -12.91
C PRO A 134 -4.28 -0.89 -13.99
N ASP A 135 -3.20 -0.68 -14.74
CA ASP A 135 -2.85 -1.55 -15.89
C ASP A 135 -2.25 -2.88 -15.43
N LEU A 136 -1.65 -2.92 -14.23
CA LEU A 136 -1.07 -4.11 -13.63
C LEU A 136 -1.10 -4.04 -12.12
N VAL A 137 -1.39 -5.17 -11.48
CA VAL A 137 -1.35 -5.33 -10.02
C VAL A 137 -0.47 -6.51 -9.68
N VAL A 138 0.41 -6.33 -8.69
CA VAL A 138 1.24 -7.39 -8.09
C VAL A 138 0.98 -7.41 -6.60
N THR A 139 0.46 -8.54 -6.11
CA THR A 139 0.11 -8.74 -4.70
C THR A 139 1.15 -9.58 -3.97
N ALA A 140 1.15 -9.53 -2.63
CA ALA A 140 1.98 -10.40 -1.80
C ALA A 140 1.65 -11.89 -2.02
N GLN A 141 0.38 -12.22 -2.24
CA GLN A 141 -0.05 -13.58 -2.54
C GLN A 141 0.59 -14.12 -3.82
N GLN A 142 0.66 -13.31 -4.90
CA GLN A 142 1.25 -13.70 -6.17
C GLN A 142 2.76 -13.94 -6.07
N VAL A 143 3.46 -13.18 -5.23
CA VAL A 143 4.91 -13.29 -5.08
C VAL A 143 5.34 -14.19 -3.93
N GLY A 144 4.42 -14.56 -3.04
CA GLY A 144 4.69 -15.41 -1.87
C GLY A 144 5.58 -14.75 -0.82
N SER A 145 5.62 -13.42 -0.79
CA SER A 145 6.35 -12.62 0.21
C SER A 145 5.78 -11.22 0.34
N TYR A 146 6.05 -10.59 1.47
CA TYR A 146 5.69 -9.20 1.75
C TYR A 146 6.85 -8.25 1.43
N LYS A 147 6.56 -7.03 1.00
CA LYS A 147 7.53 -5.95 1.04
C LYS A 147 8.00 -5.77 2.51
N PRO A 148 9.27 -5.51 2.78
CA PRO A 148 10.31 -4.95 1.93
C PRO A 148 11.11 -5.97 1.10
N ASP A 149 10.67 -7.24 0.99
CA ASP A 149 11.26 -8.16 0.02
C ASP A 149 11.08 -7.62 -1.40
N LEU A 150 12.07 -7.86 -2.26
CA LEU A 150 12.06 -7.34 -3.63
C LEU A 150 11.14 -8.12 -4.59
N GLY A 151 10.36 -9.06 -4.08
CA GLY A 151 9.50 -9.94 -4.88
C GLY A 151 8.56 -9.19 -5.80
N HIS A 152 7.84 -8.19 -5.27
CA HIS A 152 6.89 -7.36 -6.02
C HIS A 152 7.56 -6.58 -7.15
N PHE A 153 8.66 -5.90 -6.86
CA PHE A 153 9.41 -5.11 -7.83
C PHE A 153 9.97 -5.98 -8.96
N ARG A 154 10.59 -7.11 -8.62
CA ARG A 154 11.13 -8.06 -9.59
C ARG A 154 10.05 -8.72 -10.44
N GLN A 155 8.89 -9.04 -9.84
CA GLN A 155 7.76 -9.57 -10.58
C GLN A 155 7.22 -8.54 -11.58
N PHE A 156 7.05 -7.30 -11.15
CA PHE A 156 6.61 -6.21 -12.01
C PHE A 156 7.59 -6.00 -13.17
N GLU A 157 8.88 -5.92 -12.90
CA GLU A 157 9.92 -5.80 -13.93
C GLU A 157 9.87 -6.94 -14.95
N ARG A 158 9.72 -8.20 -14.49
CA ARG A 158 9.58 -9.36 -15.39
C ARG A 158 8.34 -9.28 -16.27
N MET A 159 7.21 -8.84 -15.74
CA MET A 159 5.94 -8.78 -16.46
C MET A 159 5.90 -7.67 -17.50
N THR A 160 6.55 -6.54 -17.23
CA THR A 160 6.47 -5.36 -18.08
C THR A 160 7.69 -5.17 -18.97
N GLY A 161 8.85 -5.67 -18.57
CA GLY A 161 10.13 -5.40 -19.22
C GLY A 161 10.52 -3.92 -19.15
N VAL A 162 9.96 -3.14 -18.19
CA VAL A 162 10.23 -1.72 -18.04
C VAL A 162 11.70 -1.46 -17.72
N ALA A 163 12.28 -0.48 -18.38
CA ALA A 163 13.62 0.01 -18.01
C ALA A 163 13.51 0.91 -16.76
N HIS A 164 14.49 0.81 -15.84
CA HIS A 164 14.47 1.58 -14.59
C HIS A 164 14.37 3.11 -14.81
N GLY A 165 14.94 3.63 -15.90
CA GLY A 165 14.82 5.04 -16.27
C GLY A 165 13.40 5.47 -16.72
N ASN A 166 12.51 4.52 -17.00
CA ASN A 166 11.11 4.74 -17.38
C ASN A 166 10.14 4.33 -16.26
N TRP A 167 10.65 4.09 -15.06
CA TRP A 167 9.87 3.58 -13.93
C TRP A 167 10.03 4.45 -12.70
N VAL A 168 8.91 4.97 -12.21
CA VAL A 168 8.81 5.68 -10.92
C VAL A 168 7.99 4.85 -9.97
N HIS A 169 8.39 4.75 -8.71
CA HIS A 169 7.60 4.14 -7.64
C HIS A 169 7.19 5.22 -6.63
N ALA A 170 5.90 5.29 -6.27
CA ALA A 170 5.35 6.25 -5.32
C ALA A 170 4.70 5.52 -4.13
N ALA A 171 5.09 5.86 -2.91
CA ALA A 171 4.64 5.16 -1.71
C ALA A 171 4.76 6.01 -0.44
N CYS A 172 3.88 5.75 0.55
CA CYS A 172 3.98 6.34 1.87
C CYS A 172 5.00 5.63 2.76
N SER A 173 5.18 4.30 2.60
CA SER A 173 6.04 3.54 3.49
C SER A 173 7.51 3.65 3.11
N TRP A 174 8.28 4.30 3.96
CA TRP A 174 9.73 4.35 3.80
C TRP A 174 10.34 2.94 3.83
N PHE A 175 9.94 2.13 4.82
CA PHE A 175 10.49 0.80 5.06
C PHE A 175 10.08 -0.22 3.98
N HIS A 176 8.80 -0.28 3.63
CA HIS A 176 8.30 -1.31 2.70
C HIS A 176 8.58 -0.98 1.24
N ASP A 177 8.78 0.30 0.89
CA ASP A 177 8.76 0.74 -0.50
C ASP A 177 9.95 1.60 -0.90
N ILE A 178 10.22 2.69 -0.19
CA ILE A 178 11.24 3.66 -0.60
C ILE A 178 12.63 3.03 -0.56
N GLU A 179 12.97 2.32 0.51
CA GLU A 179 14.25 1.64 0.64
C GLU A 179 14.41 0.46 -0.34
N PRO A 180 13.42 -0.43 -0.56
CA PRO A 180 13.46 -1.42 -1.63
C PRO A 180 13.64 -0.82 -3.03
N ALA A 181 12.87 0.23 -3.39
CA ALA A 181 12.99 0.90 -4.68
C ALA A 181 14.38 1.53 -4.86
N ARG A 182 14.97 2.08 -3.79
CA ARG A 182 16.36 2.57 -3.77
C ARG A 182 17.34 1.45 -4.09
N ARG A 183 17.21 0.28 -3.48
CA ARG A 183 18.07 -0.90 -3.73
C ARG A 183 17.95 -1.41 -5.16
N MET A 184 16.79 -1.25 -5.79
CA MET A 184 16.56 -1.59 -7.20
C MET A 184 17.06 -0.52 -8.17
N GLY A 185 17.45 0.67 -7.70
CA GLY A 185 17.85 1.79 -8.57
C GLY A 185 16.68 2.42 -9.32
N ILE A 186 15.45 2.27 -8.83
CA ILE A 186 14.23 2.84 -9.40
C ILE A 186 14.05 4.26 -8.85
N ALA A 187 13.61 5.21 -9.69
CA ALA A 187 13.17 6.52 -9.23
C ALA A 187 11.98 6.37 -8.29
N ARG A 188 12.01 7.05 -7.13
CA ARG A 188 11.01 6.86 -6.07
C ARG A 188 10.57 8.19 -5.49
N VAL A 189 9.26 8.31 -5.32
CA VAL A 189 8.62 9.46 -4.69
C VAL A 189 8.06 9.01 -3.35
N TRP A 190 8.58 9.59 -2.28
CA TRP A 190 8.03 9.34 -0.96
C TRP A 190 6.83 10.27 -0.72
N VAL A 191 5.66 9.67 -0.55
CA VAL A 191 4.40 10.35 -0.23
C VAL A 191 4.24 10.35 1.29
N ASP A 192 4.88 11.30 1.96
CA ASP A 192 4.96 11.39 3.43
C ASP A 192 3.69 12.03 4.03
N ARG A 193 2.55 11.32 3.90
CA ARG A 193 1.25 11.77 4.42
C ARG A 193 1.27 12.00 5.92
N ASP A 194 1.99 11.15 6.64
CA ASP A 194 1.98 11.11 8.11
C ASP A 194 3.11 11.94 8.75
N ARG A 195 4.00 12.53 7.93
CA ARG A 195 5.17 13.29 8.39
C ARG A 195 6.01 12.51 9.39
N THR A 196 6.40 11.29 8.99
CA THR A 196 7.08 10.32 9.86
C THR A 196 8.45 10.77 10.36
N GLY A 197 9.11 11.71 9.65
CA GLY A 197 10.44 12.21 10.00
C GLY A 197 11.57 11.26 9.60
N ASP A 198 11.31 10.26 8.77
CA ASP A 198 12.33 9.40 8.18
C ASP A 198 13.29 10.18 7.27
N ASP A 199 14.43 9.57 6.89
CA ASP A 199 15.46 10.22 6.10
C ASP A 199 15.00 10.49 4.66
N PRO A 200 14.79 11.75 4.26
CA PRO A 200 14.34 12.10 2.91
C PRO A 200 15.40 11.82 1.84
N ALA A 201 16.67 11.64 2.20
CA ALA A 201 17.75 11.36 1.24
C ALA A 201 17.59 10.00 0.54
N ALA A 202 16.79 9.08 1.09
CA ALA A 202 16.48 7.82 0.44
C ALA A 202 15.54 7.98 -0.76
N ALA A 203 14.74 9.03 -0.82
CA ALA A 203 13.81 9.32 -1.90
C ALA A 203 14.45 10.14 -3.04
N SER A 204 13.93 10.01 -4.27
CA SER A 204 14.26 10.91 -5.37
C SER A 204 13.52 12.23 -5.23
N HIS A 205 12.34 12.19 -4.62
CA HIS A 205 11.51 13.35 -4.29
C HIS A 205 10.59 13.03 -3.12
N VAL A 206 10.18 14.04 -2.35
CA VAL A 206 9.23 13.89 -1.24
C VAL A 206 8.03 14.79 -1.50
N LEU A 207 6.83 14.23 -1.35
CA LEU A 207 5.55 14.95 -1.47
C LEU A 207 4.69 14.69 -0.23
N PRO A 208 3.89 15.65 0.22
CA PRO A 208 2.95 15.43 1.33
C PRO A 208 1.70 14.62 0.93
N ASP A 209 1.42 14.56 -0.37
CA ASP A 209 0.28 13.88 -0.98
C ASP A 209 0.57 13.59 -2.46
N VAL A 210 -0.42 13.09 -3.23
CA VAL A 210 -0.20 12.74 -4.66
C VAL A 210 -0.64 13.83 -5.65
N GLN A 211 -1.04 15.02 -5.21
CA GLN A 211 -1.58 16.06 -6.09
C GLN A 211 -0.59 16.49 -7.19
N ASP A 212 0.66 16.70 -6.82
CA ASP A 212 1.71 17.17 -7.74
C ASP A 212 2.55 16.02 -8.34
N LEU A 213 2.15 14.77 -8.07
CA LEU A 213 2.92 13.59 -8.46
C LEU A 213 3.14 13.48 -9.97
N ALA A 214 2.17 13.87 -10.79
CA ALA A 214 2.30 13.78 -12.25
C ALA A 214 3.45 14.63 -12.80
N ALA A 215 3.64 15.84 -12.28
CA ALA A 215 4.74 16.72 -12.67
C ALA A 215 6.10 16.15 -12.23
N VAL A 216 6.17 15.64 -11.00
CA VAL A 216 7.39 15.03 -10.45
C VAL A 216 7.75 13.75 -11.22
N ALA A 217 6.76 12.87 -11.50
CA ALA A 217 6.99 11.64 -12.26
C ALA A 217 7.51 11.94 -13.68
N ALA A 218 6.96 12.95 -14.37
CA ALA A 218 7.42 13.36 -15.69
C ALA A 218 8.87 13.88 -15.68
N ALA A 219 9.31 14.50 -14.61
CA ALA A 219 10.70 14.94 -14.46
C ALA A 219 11.66 13.77 -14.16
N LEU A 220 11.20 12.72 -13.47
CA LEU A 220 12.00 11.56 -13.09
C LEU A 220 12.07 10.47 -14.18
N ALA A 221 11.05 10.39 -15.05
CA ALA A 221 10.97 9.46 -16.18
C ALA A 221 10.47 10.23 -17.42
N PRO A 222 11.36 11.02 -18.09
CA PRO A 222 11.04 11.93 -19.18
C PRO A 222 10.56 11.23 -20.47
#